data_70480afbf1f72dbff31225c37180954f
#
_entry.id   70480afbf1f72dbff31225c37180954f
#
_cell.length_a   1.000
_cell.length_b   1.000
_cell.length_c   1.000
_cell.angle_alpha   90.00
_cell.angle_beta   90.00
_cell.angle_gamma   90.00
#
_symmetry.space_group_name_H-M   'P 1'
#
loop_
_entity.id
_entity.type
_entity.pdbx_description
1 polymer ?
#
loop_
_entity_poly.entity_id
_entity_poly.type
_entity_poly.pdbx_seq_one_letter_code
_entity_poly.pdbx_strand_id
1 'polypeptide(L)'
;MLRKNRKKLISLLMLVLFTVLVIRVNQVTKTELVSRNGQTFEKAVVEEILTDNLQADGSRVGQQTVTVKMLTGVRKGETLEVTSSSGYLFGAGCTPGMHVIVMQSVAGETTIASVYTQDREWVIYIFAALYLLLLCVIGGKQGVRGSLGLVFTFISVIFLYIPLIYQGYSPFWTAVFVCFVTTLVTMYLIGGTAGKTICAIGGTIAGILCAGVTALIFSKASGISGYNVSDIETLLTLWNTDGIQVGGLLFSGLLISALGATMDVAMSVSSAMEEITKQNPNLSM
;
A
#
# COMPACT_ATOMS: atom_id res chain seq x y z
N MET A 1 -14.34 -19.84 32.60
CA MET A 1 -13.85 -20.56 31.39
C MET A 1 -14.68 -20.27 30.14
N LEU A 2 -15.99 -20.26 30.17
CA LEU A 2 -16.92 -20.02 29.04
C LEU A 2 -16.73 -18.66 28.33
N ARG A 3 -16.50 -17.56 29.06
CA ARG A 3 -16.33 -16.20 28.50
C ARG A 3 -15.03 -16.06 27.70
N LYS A 4 -13.97 -16.80 28.04
CA LYS A 4 -12.66 -16.80 27.32
C LYS A 4 -12.76 -17.58 26.00
N ASN A 5 -13.51 -18.68 25.99
CA ASN A 5 -13.75 -19.49 24.79
C ASN A 5 -14.67 -18.77 23.79
N ARG A 6 -15.68 -18.03 24.29
CA ARG A 6 -16.57 -17.22 23.44
C ARG A 6 -15.82 -16.10 22.71
N LYS A 7 -14.83 -15.45 23.37
CA LYS A 7 -13.98 -14.43 22.72
C LYS A 7 -13.10 -15.02 21.62
N LYS A 8 -12.49 -16.20 21.86
CA LYS A 8 -11.71 -16.91 20.85
C LYS A 8 -12.56 -17.33 19.65
N LEU A 9 -13.77 -17.79 19.91
CA LEU A 9 -14.71 -18.20 18.86
C LEU A 9 -15.13 -17.03 18.00
N ILE A 10 -15.43 -15.87 18.59
CA ILE A 10 -15.78 -14.64 17.85
C ILE A 10 -14.60 -14.18 16.99
N SER A 11 -13.38 -14.16 17.55
CA SER A 11 -12.16 -13.79 16.81
C SER A 11 -11.91 -14.73 15.63
N LEU A 12 -12.09 -16.05 15.83
CA LEU A 12 -11.94 -17.05 14.76
C LEU A 12 -13.00 -16.86 13.68
N LEU A 13 -14.26 -16.62 14.07
CA LEU A 13 -15.35 -16.37 13.14
C LEU A 13 -15.10 -15.12 12.30
N MET A 14 -14.64 -14.02 12.92
CA MET A 14 -14.29 -12.78 12.20
C MET A 14 -13.15 -13.01 11.20
N LEU A 15 -12.13 -13.79 11.59
CA LEU A 15 -11.02 -14.10 10.71
C LEU A 15 -11.44 -14.97 9.53
N VAL A 16 -12.27 -15.99 9.76
CA VAL A 16 -12.82 -16.84 8.69
C VAL A 16 -13.67 -16.03 7.73
N LEU A 17 -14.55 -15.16 8.27
CA LEU A 17 -15.44 -14.33 7.46
C LEU A 17 -14.64 -13.33 6.61
N PHE A 18 -13.61 -12.72 7.18
CA PHE A 18 -12.68 -11.85 6.44
C PHE A 18 -11.93 -12.61 5.36
N THR A 19 -11.40 -13.79 5.66
CA THR A 19 -10.69 -14.62 4.67
C THR A 19 -11.60 -15.02 3.51
N VAL A 20 -12.84 -15.44 3.78
CA VAL A 20 -13.83 -15.77 2.75
C VAL A 20 -14.16 -14.54 1.90
N LEU A 21 -14.33 -13.37 2.53
CA LEU A 21 -14.56 -12.11 1.82
C LEU A 21 -13.39 -11.78 0.89
N VAL A 22 -12.15 -11.84 1.39
CA VAL A 22 -10.94 -11.60 0.61
C VAL A 22 -10.83 -12.57 -0.57
N ILE A 23 -11.05 -13.87 -0.37
CA ILE A 23 -11.01 -14.86 -1.46
C ILE A 23 -12.08 -14.54 -2.52
N ARG A 24 -13.30 -14.21 -2.11
CA ARG A 24 -14.39 -13.86 -3.04
C ARG A 24 -14.08 -12.62 -3.86
N VAL A 25 -13.54 -11.59 -3.21
CA VAL A 25 -13.23 -10.30 -3.84
C VAL A 25 -12.00 -10.38 -4.75
N ASN A 26 -11.05 -11.27 -4.47
CA ASN A 26 -9.84 -11.43 -5.31
C ASN A 26 -10.02 -12.31 -6.55
N GLN A 27 -11.22 -12.80 -6.83
CA GLN A 27 -11.55 -13.52 -8.08
C GLN A 27 -11.77 -12.52 -9.24
N VAL A 28 -10.84 -11.57 -9.43
CA VAL A 28 -10.92 -10.52 -10.46
C VAL A 28 -9.68 -10.55 -11.30
N THR A 29 -9.84 -10.42 -12.60
CA THR A 29 -8.75 -10.20 -13.54
C THR A 29 -8.28 -8.76 -13.34
N LYS A 30 -7.10 -8.57 -12.74
CA LYS A 30 -6.52 -7.24 -12.57
C LYS A 30 -5.90 -6.82 -13.89
N THR A 31 -6.32 -5.66 -14.40
CA THR A 31 -5.67 -5.06 -15.56
C THR A 31 -4.27 -4.58 -15.17
N GLU A 32 -3.31 -4.86 -16.01
CA GLU A 32 -1.93 -4.48 -15.77
C GLU A 32 -1.76 -2.98 -16.02
N LEU A 33 -1.23 -2.25 -15.03
CA LEU A 33 -0.96 -0.80 -15.07
C LEU A 33 0.00 -0.40 -16.19
N VAL A 34 0.87 -1.33 -16.58
CA VAL A 34 1.77 -1.18 -17.72
C VAL A 34 1.31 -2.17 -18.78
N SER A 35 1.05 -1.70 -19.99
CA SER A 35 0.68 -2.57 -21.11
C SER A 35 1.78 -3.61 -21.31
N ARG A 36 1.49 -4.86 -20.95
CA ARG A 36 2.44 -5.98 -21.08
C ARG A 36 2.31 -6.72 -22.41
N ASN A 37 1.50 -6.24 -23.32
CA ASN A 37 1.43 -6.82 -24.66
C ASN A 37 2.80 -6.72 -25.33
N GLY A 38 3.57 -7.81 -25.24
CA GLY A 38 4.94 -7.89 -25.74
C GLY A 38 6.04 -7.37 -24.80
N GLN A 39 5.72 -7.01 -23.55
CA GLN A 39 6.71 -6.58 -22.57
C GLN A 39 6.79 -7.55 -21.38
N THR A 40 8.00 -7.90 -20.96
CA THR A 40 8.25 -8.70 -19.75
C THR A 40 9.23 -7.96 -18.82
N PHE A 41 9.04 -8.13 -17.50
CA PHE A 41 9.89 -7.52 -16.48
C PHE A 41 10.60 -8.64 -15.72
N GLU A 42 11.93 -8.68 -15.84
CA GLU A 42 12.73 -9.78 -15.34
C GLU A 42 13.87 -9.27 -14.47
N LYS A 43 14.22 -10.04 -13.44
CA LYS A 43 15.36 -9.71 -12.58
C LYS A 43 16.66 -10.07 -13.27
N ALA A 44 17.66 -9.19 -13.14
CA ALA A 44 18.99 -9.38 -13.66
C ALA A 44 20.05 -8.79 -12.73
N VAL A 45 21.29 -9.17 -12.96
CA VAL A 45 22.46 -8.61 -12.26
C VAL A 45 23.38 -7.97 -13.31
N VAL A 46 23.86 -6.77 -13.04
CA VAL A 46 24.82 -6.07 -13.91
C VAL A 46 26.18 -6.73 -13.77
N GLU A 47 26.73 -7.24 -14.86
CA GLU A 47 28.08 -7.83 -14.88
C GLU A 47 29.14 -6.77 -15.20
N GLU A 48 28.92 -6.00 -16.27
CA GLU A 48 29.90 -5.03 -16.76
C GLU A 48 29.21 -3.79 -17.33
N ILE A 49 29.92 -2.66 -17.30
CA ILE A 49 29.51 -1.41 -17.93
C ILE A 49 30.31 -1.26 -19.23
N LEU A 50 29.64 -1.31 -20.37
CA LEU A 50 30.25 -1.14 -21.67
C LEU A 50 30.48 0.32 -22.01
N THR A 51 29.46 1.15 -21.76
CA THR A 51 29.52 2.60 -21.96
C THR A 51 28.92 3.31 -20.77
N ASP A 52 29.72 4.13 -20.09
CA ASP A 52 29.24 4.93 -18.97
C ASP A 52 28.79 6.31 -19.43
N ASN A 53 27.78 6.84 -18.78
CA ASN A 53 27.24 8.18 -18.98
C ASN A 53 27.61 9.16 -17.86
N LEU A 54 28.57 8.78 -16.98
CA LEU A 54 29.05 9.61 -15.89
C LEU A 54 29.95 10.74 -16.42
N GLN A 55 29.59 11.98 -16.10
CA GLN A 55 30.35 13.16 -16.45
C GLN A 55 31.42 13.48 -15.38
N ALA A 56 32.38 14.32 -15.70
CA ALA A 56 33.45 14.72 -14.79
C ALA A 56 32.92 15.49 -13.54
N ASP A 57 31.76 16.08 -13.61
CA ASP A 57 31.08 16.77 -12.51
C ASP A 57 30.25 15.84 -11.61
N GLY A 58 30.24 14.51 -11.90
CA GLY A 58 29.46 13.51 -11.18
C GLY A 58 28.01 13.39 -11.64
N SER A 59 27.57 14.19 -12.60
CA SER A 59 26.24 14.04 -13.21
C SER A 59 26.22 12.88 -14.22
N ARG A 60 25.02 12.35 -14.50
CA ARG A 60 24.82 11.32 -15.52
C ARG A 60 23.97 11.89 -16.65
N VAL A 61 24.50 11.90 -17.85
CA VAL A 61 23.83 12.48 -19.03
C VAL A 61 23.81 11.47 -20.17
N GLY A 62 22.63 11.17 -20.68
CA GLY A 62 22.42 10.22 -21.76
C GLY A 62 22.18 8.79 -21.27
N GLN A 63 22.45 7.82 -22.14
CA GLN A 63 22.23 6.41 -21.86
C GLN A 63 23.53 5.73 -21.45
N GLN A 64 23.41 4.79 -20.55
CA GLN A 64 24.46 3.85 -20.15
C GLN A 64 24.19 2.51 -20.82
N THR A 65 25.20 1.87 -21.39
CA THR A 65 25.09 0.52 -21.94
C THR A 65 25.80 -0.44 -21.00
N VAL A 66 25.07 -1.46 -20.58
CA VAL A 66 25.56 -2.43 -19.59
C VAL A 66 25.26 -3.87 -20.04
N THR A 67 26.11 -4.77 -19.61
CA THR A 67 25.89 -6.21 -19.77
C THR A 67 25.24 -6.73 -18.50
N VAL A 68 24.10 -7.42 -18.63
CA VAL A 68 23.36 -7.98 -17.50
C VAL A 68 23.17 -9.49 -17.67
N LYS A 69 23.28 -10.23 -16.58
CA LYS A 69 22.94 -11.65 -16.51
C LYS A 69 21.52 -11.80 -15.97
N MET A 70 20.68 -12.45 -16.75
CA MET A 70 19.28 -12.67 -16.41
C MET A 70 19.13 -13.68 -15.28
N LEU A 71 18.38 -13.35 -14.23
CA LEU A 71 18.12 -14.22 -13.08
C LEU A 71 16.76 -14.91 -13.15
N THR A 72 15.81 -14.32 -13.87
CA THR A 72 14.44 -14.82 -14.01
C THR A 72 14.01 -14.80 -15.48
N GLY A 73 12.83 -15.39 -15.77
CA GLY A 73 12.23 -15.38 -17.08
C GLY A 73 12.72 -16.48 -18.03
N VAL A 74 12.29 -16.36 -19.28
CA VAL A 74 12.59 -17.35 -20.34
C VAL A 74 14.10 -17.40 -20.65
N ARG A 75 14.79 -16.25 -20.51
CA ARG A 75 16.22 -16.10 -20.79
C ARG A 75 17.09 -16.22 -19.55
N LYS A 76 16.62 -16.92 -18.51
CA LYS A 76 17.39 -17.11 -17.28
C LYS A 76 18.78 -17.72 -17.54
N GLY A 77 19.80 -17.06 -17.04
CA GLY A 77 21.21 -17.45 -17.19
C GLY A 77 21.90 -16.90 -18.44
N GLU A 78 21.17 -16.28 -19.36
CA GLU A 78 21.75 -15.60 -20.52
C GLU A 78 22.30 -14.22 -20.11
N THR A 79 23.33 -13.82 -20.83
CA THR A 79 23.91 -12.49 -20.71
C THR A 79 23.42 -11.63 -21.87
N LEU A 80 22.86 -10.46 -21.56
CA LEU A 80 22.27 -9.54 -22.52
C LEU A 80 22.90 -8.15 -22.40
N GLU A 81 23.09 -7.51 -23.54
CA GLU A 81 23.42 -6.11 -23.58
C GLU A 81 22.13 -5.29 -23.51
N VAL A 82 22.06 -4.37 -22.54
CA VAL A 82 20.88 -3.56 -22.28
C VAL A 82 21.24 -2.10 -22.07
N THR A 83 20.32 -1.21 -22.41
CA THR A 83 20.49 0.21 -22.19
C THR A 83 19.79 0.65 -20.90
N SER A 84 20.40 1.54 -20.14
CA SER A 84 19.81 2.21 -19.00
C SER A 84 19.76 3.70 -19.25
N SER A 85 18.56 4.27 -19.28
CA SER A 85 18.40 5.72 -19.25
C SER A 85 18.57 6.19 -17.81
N SER A 86 19.48 7.10 -17.54
CA SER A 86 19.63 7.72 -16.22
C SER A 86 18.57 8.80 -15.95
N GLY A 87 17.40 8.67 -16.59
CA GLY A 87 16.27 9.58 -16.39
C GLY A 87 15.67 9.41 -15.00
N TYR A 88 15.02 10.48 -14.51
CA TYR A 88 14.38 10.47 -13.19
C TYR A 88 13.20 9.48 -13.07
N LEU A 89 12.62 9.07 -14.19
CA LEU A 89 11.44 8.19 -14.23
C LEU A 89 11.78 6.73 -14.49
N PHE A 90 12.74 6.46 -15.37
CA PHE A 90 13.10 5.10 -15.78
C PHE A 90 14.62 4.95 -15.83
N GLY A 91 15.08 3.74 -15.56
CA GLY A 91 16.49 3.40 -15.56
C GLY A 91 17.14 3.51 -14.18
N ALA A 92 18.42 3.21 -14.15
CA ALA A 92 19.27 3.32 -12.96
C ALA A 92 20.70 3.67 -13.38
N GLY A 93 21.45 4.39 -12.55
CA GLY A 93 22.90 4.48 -12.68
C GLY A 93 23.51 3.14 -12.29
N CYS A 94 23.70 2.27 -13.28
CA CYS A 94 24.15 0.90 -13.07
C CYS A 94 25.59 0.87 -12.58
N THR A 95 25.88 -0.06 -11.67
CA THR A 95 27.22 -0.41 -11.22
C THR A 95 27.39 -1.93 -11.28
N PRO A 96 28.61 -2.46 -11.52
CA PRO A 96 28.84 -3.90 -11.51
C PRO A 96 28.36 -4.55 -10.20
N GLY A 97 27.64 -5.67 -10.29
CA GLY A 97 27.04 -6.37 -9.16
C GLY A 97 25.66 -5.84 -8.73
N MET A 98 25.16 -4.75 -9.33
CA MET A 98 23.85 -4.20 -9.00
C MET A 98 22.72 -5.13 -9.51
N HIS A 99 21.74 -5.39 -8.65
CA HIS A 99 20.51 -6.07 -9.04
C HIS A 99 19.54 -5.07 -9.67
N VAL A 100 19.05 -5.40 -10.85
CA VAL A 100 18.15 -4.55 -11.65
C VAL A 100 16.95 -5.33 -12.18
N ILE A 101 15.90 -4.61 -12.50
CA ILE A 101 14.76 -5.13 -13.24
C ILE A 101 14.93 -4.68 -14.68
N VAL A 102 14.96 -5.63 -15.59
CA VAL A 102 15.09 -5.42 -17.02
C VAL A 102 13.73 -5.57 -17.66
N MET A 103 13.32 -4.57 -18.40
CA MET A 103 12.13 -4.61 -19.25
C MET A 103 12.57 -5.10 -20.64
N GLN A 104 11.97 -6.19 -21.10
CA GLN A 104 12.15 -6.69 -22.45
C GLN A 104 10.88 -6.42 -23.25
N SER A 105 11.01 -5.76 -24.39
CA SER A 105 9.92 -5.52 -25.33
C SER A 105 10.17 -6.33 -26.59
N VAL A 106 9.23 -7.20 -26.92
CA VAL A 106 9.30 -8.04 -28.12
C VAL A 106 8.46 -7.37 -29.21
N ALA A 107 9.14 -6.83 -30.22
CA ALA A 107 8.52 -6.24 -31.40
C ALA A 107 8.93 -7.05 -32.64
N GLY A 108 8.13 -8.08 -32.98
CA GLY A 108 8.46 -9.03 -34.04
C GLY A 108 9.68 -9.89 -33.70
N GLU A 109 10.70 -9.88 -34.55
CA GLU A 109 11.96 -10.61 -34.33
C GLU A 109 12.98 -9.83 -33.47
N THR A 110 12.75 -8.55 -33.22
CA THR A 110 13.66 -7.71 -32.43
C THR A 110 13.19 -7.64 -30.98
N THR A 111 14.10 -7.96 -30.04
CA THR A 111 13.91 -7.78 -28.63
C THR A 111 14.71 -6.59 -28.15
N ILE A 112 14.04 -5.54 -27.72
CA ILE A 112 14.67 -4.38 -27.09
C ILE A 112 14.64 -4.63 -25.60
N ALA A 113 15.81 -4.64 -24.98
CA ALA A 113 15.96 -4.77 -23.53
C ALA A 113 16.50 -3.48 -22.93
N SER A 114 15.88 -3.01 -21.87
CA SER A 114 16.33 -1.83 -21.14
C SER A 114 16.20 -2.03 -19.63
N VAL A 115 17.07 -1.37 -18.88
CA VAL A 115 16.96 -1.34 -17.41
C VAL A 115 15.77 -0.46 -17.04
N TYR A 116 14.78 -1.06 -16.39
CA TYR A 116 13.59 -0.37 -15.92
C TYR A 116 13.85 0.37 -14.61
N THR A 117 14.43 -0.34 -13.63
CA THR A 117 14.77 0.21 -12.31
C THR A 117 15.75 -0.69 -11.56
N GLN A 118 16.32 -0.17 -10.47
CA GLN A 118 17.08 -0.98 -9.52
C GLN A 118 16.14 -1.90 -8.73
N ASP A 119 16.51 -3.17 -8.55
CA ASP A 119 15.81 -4.09 -7.65
C ASP A 119 16.11 -3.74 -6.19
N ARG A 120 15.11 -3.16 -5.52
CA ARG A 120 15.17 -2.75 -4.11
C ARG A 120 14.36 -3.65 -3.19
N GLU A 121 13.87 -4.78 -3.68
CA GLU A 121 12.93 -5.66 -2.98
C GLU A 121 13.47 -6.09 -1.61
N TRP A 122 14.71 -6.55 -1.55
CA TRP A 122 15.36 -6.97 -0.30
C TRP A 122 15.49 -5.85 0.73
N VAL A 123 15.83 -4.66 0.28
CA VAL A 123 15.98 -3.50 1.16
C VAL A 123 14.63 -3.16 1.80
N ILE A 124 13.56 -3.16 0.99
CA ILE A 124 12.20 -2.90 1.47
C ILE A 124 11.77 -3.93 2.52
N TYR A 125 12.00 -5.22 2.27
CA TYR A 125 11.66 -6.27 3.23
C TYR A 125 12.46 -6.18 4.53
N ILE A 126 13.76 -5.86 4.46
CA ILE A 126 14.60 -5.68 5.65
C ILE A 126 14.08 -4.51 6.48
N PHE A 127 13.79 -3.36 5.85
CA PHE A 127 13.27 -2.19 6.56
C PHE A 127 11.89 -2.46 7.16
N ALA A 128 10.99 -3.13 6.44
CA ALA A 128 9.68 -3.51 6.97
C ALA A 128 9.81 -4.46 8.18
N ALA A 129 10.69 -5.46 8.08
CA ALA A 129 10.93 -6.39 9.19
C ALA A 129 11.55 -5.67 10.40
N LEU A 130 12.54 -4.78 10.17
CA LEU A 130 13.17 -3.99 11.21
C LEU A 130 12.16 -3.08 11.91
N TYR A 131 11.29 -2.41 11.15
CA TYR A 131 10.22 -1.57 11.69
C TYR A 131 9.25 -2.35 12.57
N LEU A 132 8.76 -3.52 12.12
CA LEU A 132 7.89 -4.38 12.91
C LEU A 132 8.59 -4.90 14.17
N LEU A 133 9.88 -5.25 14.08
CA LEU A 133 10.69 -5.67 15.21
C LEU A 133 10.82 -4.56 16.24
N LEU A 134 11.13 -3.33 15.83
CA LEU A 134 11.20 -2.17 16.72
C LEU A 134 9.87 -1.93 17.44
N LEU A 135 8.75 -2.01 16.73
CA LEU A 135 7.42 -1.88 17.35
C LEU A 135 7.20 -2.96 18.42
N CYS A 136 7.62 -4.20 18.16
CA CYS A 136 7.48 -5.30 19.11
C CYS A 136 8.39 -5.14 20.34
N VAL A 137 9.63 -4.68 20.14
CA VAL A 137 10.62 -4.51 21.21
C VAL A 137 10.23 -3.35 22.14
N ILE A 138 9.91 -2.19 21.56
CA ILE A 138 9.56 -0.98 22.33
C ILE A 138 8.17 -1.13 22.99
N GLY A 139 7.18 -1.61 22.24
CA GLY A 139 5.79 -1.70 22.69
C GLY A 139 5.46 -3.00 23.47
N GLY A 140 6.37 -3.97 23.55
CA GLY A 140 6.13 -5.25 24.20
C GLY A 140 4.86 -5.94 23.70
N LYS A 141 4.01 -6.42 24.59
CA LYS A 141 2.73 -7.07 24.23
C LYS A 141 1.78 -6.16 23.46
N GLN A 142 1.82 -4.88 23.72
CA GLN A 142 0.97 -3.90 23.06
C GLN A 142 1.52 -3.57 21.66
N GLY A 143 2.86 -3.52 21.52
CA GLY A 143 3.54 -3.38 20.23
C GLY A 143 3.23 -4.54 19.29
N VAL A 144 3.25 -5.78 19.78
CA VAL A 144 2.86 -6.96 18.97
C VAL A 144 1.41 -6.84 18.46
N ARG A 145 0.48 -6.41 19.31
CA ARG A 145 -0.91 -6.20 18.88
C ARG A 145 -1.06 -5.07 17.86
N GLY A 146 -0.30 -3.99 18.06
CA GLY A 146 -0.22 -2.88 17.11
C GLY A 146 0.35 -3.31 15.76
N SER A 147 1.45 -4.08 15.77
CA SER A 147 2.06 -4.65 14.56
C SER A 147 1.09 -5.55 13.79
N LEU A 148 0.34 -6.41 14.50
CA LEU A 148 -0.70 -7.22 13.87
C LEU A 148 -1.83 -6.36 13.26
N GLY A 149 -2.23 -5.28 13.92
CA GLY A 149 -3.19 -4.31 13.39
C GLY A 149 -2.68 -3.62 12.13
N LEU A 150 -1.42 -3.20 12.13
CA LEU A 150 -0.77 -2.59 10.96
C LEU A 150 -0.72 -3.55 9.77
N VAL A 151 -0.25 -4.78 9.97
CA VAL A 151 -0.21 -5.81 8.92
C VAL A 151 -1.63 -6.09 8.39
N PHE A 152 -2.62 -6.17 9.28
CA PHE A 152 -4.01 -6.34 8.89
C PHE A 152 -4.52 -5.18 8.02
N THR A 153 -4.13 -3.94 8.34
CA THR A 153 -4.49 -2.77 7.52
C THR A 153 -3.89 -2.85 6.13
N PHE A 154 -2.60 -3.21 6.00
CA PHE A 154 -1.97 -3.42 4.71
C PHE A 154 -2.64 -4.52 3.90
N ILE A 155 -2.94 -5.66 4.52
CA ILE A 155 -3.68 -6.77 3.88
C ILE A 155 -5.06 -6.27 3.40
N SER A 156 -5.77 -5.49 4.21
CA SER A 156 -7.09 -4.97 3.84
C SER A 156 -7.02 -3.99 2.68
N VAL A 157 -5.99 -3.14 2.63
CA VAL A 157 -5.82 -2.22 1.48
C VAL A 157 -5.46 -3.00 0.22
N ILE A 158 -4.51 -3.92 0.27
CA ILE A 158 -4.02 -4.63 -0.93
C ILE A 158 -5.04 -5.66 -1.43
N PHE A 159 -5.66 -6.42 -0.53
CA PHE A 159 -6.49 -7.57 -0.89
C PHE A 159 -7.99 -7.35 -0.76
N LEU A 160 -8.45 -6.22 -0.21
CA LEU A 160 -9.86 -5.88 -0.14
C LEU A 160 -10.17 -4.59 -0.90
N TYR A 161 -9.46 -3.49 -0.62
CA TYR A 161 -9.72 -2.19 -1.26
C TYR A 161 -9.43 -2.22 -2.76
N ILE A 162 -8.21 -2.61 -3.15
CA ILE A 162 -7.79 -2.61 -4.56
C ILE A 162 -8.67 -3.52 -5.42
N PRO A 163 -8.94 -4.80 -5.07
CA PRO A 163 -9.80 -5.64 -5.88
C PRO A 163 -11.24 -5.16 -6.02
N LEU A 164 -11.81 -4.54 -4.97
CA LEU A 164 -13.16 -3.98 -5.04
C LEU A 164 -13.24 -2.83 -6.06
N ILE A 165 -12.20 -2.00 -6.14
CA ILE A 165 -12.14 -0.94 -7.17
C ILE A 165 -12.09 -1.54 -8.58
N TYR A 166 -11.29 -2.59 -8.80
CA TYR A 166 -11.24 -3.29 -10.08
C TYR A 166 -12.57 -3.98 -10.46
N GLN A 167 -13.45 -4.25 -9.49
CA GLN A 167 -14.81 -4.73 -9.72
C GLN A 167 -15.77 -3.60 -10.14
N GLY A 168 -15.30 -2.34 -10.23
CA GLY A 168 -16.11 -1.19 -10.62
C GLY A 168 -16.84 -0.51 -9.46
N TYR A 169 -16.57 -0.89 -8.20
CA TYR A 169 -17.14 -0.17 -7.07
C TYR A 169 -16.51 1.22 -6.93
N SER A 170 -17.30 2.19 -6.49
CA SER A 170 -16.81 3.56 -6.25
C SER A 170 -15.66 3.56 -5.25
N PRO A 171 -14.48 4.13 -5.59
CA PRO A 171 -13.31 4.15 -4.71
C PRO A 171 -13.60 4.78 -3.34
N PHE A 172 -14.40 5.85 -3.32
CA PHE A 172 -14.76 6.54 -2.09
C PHE A 172 -15.54 5.65 -1.10
N TRP A 173 -16.63 5.02 -1.56
CA TRP A 173 -17.45 4.15 -0.68
C TRP A 173 -16.72 2.88 -0.28
N THR A 174 -15.89 2.36 -1.19
CA THR A 174 -15.01 1.22 -0.88
C THR A 174 -14.01 1.58 0.21
N ALA A 175 -13.42 2.78 0.17
CA ALA A 175 -12.52 3.24 1.22
C ALA A 175 -13.25 3.38 2.56
N VAL A 176 -14.45 3.96 2.60
CA VAL A 176 -15.26 4.05 3.84
C VAL A 176 -15.51 2.66 4.42
N PHE A 177 -15.88 1.69 3.59
CA PHE A 177 -16.11 0.31 4.02
C PHE A 177 -14.83 -0.34 4.57
N VAL A 178 -13.70 -0.20 3.87
CA VAL A 178 -12.42 -0.78 4.31
C VAL A 178 -11.94 -0.09 5.59
N CYS A 179 -12.06 1.23 5.70
CA CYS A 179 -11.75 1.97 6.93
C CYS A 179 -12.62 1.50 8.11
N PHE A 180 -13.89 1.22 7.89
CA PHE A 180 -14.77 0.66 8.91
C PHE A 180 -14.29 -0.72 9.38
N VAL A 181 -14.00 -1.64 8.45
CA VAL A 181 -13.53 -2.99 8.77
C VAL A 181 -12.18 -2.95 9.48
N THR A 182 -11.23 -2.14 9.00
CA THR A 182 -9.91 -2.00 9.61
C THR A 182 -10.00 -1.40 11.01
N THR A 183 -10.83 -0.37 11.22
CA THR A 183 -11.07 0.22 12.54
C THR A 183 -11.57 -0.81 13.54
N LEU A 184 -12.59 -1.58 13.17
CA LEU A 184 -13.17 -2.61 14.05
C LEU A 184 -12.11 -3.63 14.48
N VAL A 185 -11.35 -4.15 13.52
CA VAL A 185 -10.37 -5.21 13.79
C VAL A 185 -9.15 -4.67 14.56
N THR A 186 -8.57 -3.58 14.12
CA THR A 186 -7.37 -3.01 14.75
C THR A 186 -7.64 -2.51 16.16
N MET A 187 -8.75 -1.80 16.37
CA MET A 187 -9.15 -1.35 17.70
C MET A 187 -9.45 -2.52 18.65
N TYR A 188 -10.10 -3.57 18.13
CA TYR A 188 -10.32 -4.78 18.90
C TYR A 188 -9.00 -5.50 19.28
N LEU A 189 -8.04 -5.55 18.36
CA LEU A 189 -6.72 -6.15 18.61
C LEU A 189 -5.94 -5.38 19.69
N ILE A 190 -5.97 -4.06 19.64
CA ILE A 190 -5.21 -3.17 20.55
C ILE A 190 -5.90 -3.05 21.90
N GLY A 191 -7.17 -2.65 21.91
CA GLY A 191 -7.92 -2.29 23.12
C GLY A 191 -8.79 -3.41 23.72
N GLY A 192 -8.99 -4.49 22.96
CA GLY A 192 -9.84 -5.61 23.39
C GLY A 192 -11.33 -5.23 23.42
N THR A 193 -12.06 -5.81 24.39
CA THR A 193 -13.52 -5.59 24.56
C THR A 193 -13.84 -4.60 25.68
N ALA A 194 -12.96 -3.66 25.97
CA ALA A 194 -13.19 -2.63 26.98
C ALA A 194 -14.18 -1.58 26.48
N GLY A 195 -14.93 -0.93 27.38
CA GLY A 195 -15.87 0.15 27.04
C GLY A 195 -15.20 1.28 26.26
N LYS A 196 -13.98 1.67 26.64
CA LYS A 196 -13.17 2.66 25.92
C LYS A 196 -12.94 2.30 24.45
N THR A 197 -12.76 1.01 24.15
CA THR A 197 -12.55 0.55 22.77
C THR A 197 -13.78 0.78 21.92
N ILE A 198 -14.97 0.54 22.47
CA ILE A 198 -16.24 0.77 21.78
C ILE A 198 -16.44 2.27 21.49
N CYS A 199 -16.15 3.13 22.49
CA CYS A 199 -16.20 4.58 22.33
C CYS A 199 -15.17 5.06 21.29
N ALA A 200 -13.94 4.52 21.31
CA ALA A 200 -12.90 4.84 20.34
C ALA A 200 -13.30 4.44 18.91
N ILE A 201 -13.89 3.25 18.72
CA ILE A 201 -14.43 2.80 17.43
C ILE A 201 -15.50 3.78 16.93
N GLY A 202 -16.49 4.13 17.78
CA GLY A 202 -17.54 5.08 17.44
C GLY A 202 -16.97 6.45 17.05
N GLY A 203 -16.03 6.98 17.84
CA GLY A 203 -15.36 8.25 17.57
C GLY A 203 -14.55 8.23 16.27
N THR A 204 -13.81 7.15 16.00
CA THR A 204 -13.05 7.00 14.75
C THR A 204 -13.97 6.97 13.53
N ILE A 205 -15.03 6.17 13.57
CA ILE A 205 -16.00 6.07 12.47
C ILE A 205 -16.68 7.42 12.22
N ALA A 206 -17.13 8.09 13.26
CA ALA A 206 -17.73 9.43 13.15
C ALA A 206 -16.73 10.44 12.57
N GLY A 207 -15.47 10.42 13.03
CA GLY A 207 -14.39 11.27 12.53
C GLY A 207 -14.12 11.06 11.04
N ILE A 208 -14.04 9.80 10.59
CA ILE A 208 -13.82 9.47 9.17
C ILE A 208 -15.00 9.92 8.31
N LEU A 209 -16.25 9.73 8.77
CA LEU A 209 -17.42 10.19 8.05
C LEU A 209 -17.46 11.71 7.94
N CYS A 210 -17.15 12.44 9.03
CA CYS A 210 -17.03 13.89 9.01
C CYS A 210 -15.92 14.36 8.05
N ALA A 211 -14.74 13.74 8.10
CA ALA A 211 -13.64 14.05 7.20
C ALA A 211 -14.02 13.80 5.74
N GLY A 212 -14.70 12.69 5.45
CA GLY A 212 -15.17 12.35 4.11
C GLY A 212 -16.18 13.35 3.57
N VAL A 213 -17.19 13.70 4.37
CA VAL A 213 -18.21 14.71 4.00
C VAL A 213 -17.56 16.07 3.76
N THR A 214 -16.69 16.51 4.67
CA THR A 214 -15.96 17.78 4.53
C THR A 214 -15.08 17.80 3.27
N ALA A 215 -14.36 16.71 2.99
CA ALA A 215 -13.55 16.57 1.79
C ALA A 215 -14.40 16.67 0.51
N LEU A 216 -15.58 16.02 0.47
CA LEU A 216 -16.48 16.10 -0.67
C LEU A 216 -17.04 17.52 -0.89
N ILE A 217 -17.44 18.20 0.19
CA ILE A 217 -17.94 19.59 0.12
C ILE A 217 -16.83 20.50 -0.40
N PHE A 218 -15.62 20.39 0.19
CA PHE A 218 -14.48 21.21 -0.19
C PHE A 218 -14.04 20.96 -1.63
N SER A 219 -14.03 19.70 -2.06
CA SER A 219 -13.71 19.32 -3.45
C SER A 219 -14.64 20.00 -4.45
N LYS A 220 -15.96 19.94 -4.20
CA LYS A 220 -16.94 20.59 -5.07
C LYS A 220 -16.79 22.11 -5.05
N ALA A 221 -16.58 22.69 -3.87
CA ALA A 221 -16.44 24.15 -3.73
C ALA A 221 -15.15 24.69 -4.39
N SER A 222 -14.06 23.91 -4.34
CA SER A 222 -12.75 24.31 -4.90
C SER A 222 -12.52 23.84 -6.33
N GLY A 223 -13.46 23.10 -6.93
CA GLY A 223 -13.31 22.57 -8.30
C GLY A 223 -12.18 21.53 -8.44
N ILE A 224 -11.77 20.87 -7.33
CA ILE A 224 -10.72 19.86 -7.35
C ILE A 224 -11.26 18.58 -7.96
N SER A 225 -10.81 18.28 -9.19
CA SER A 225 -11.24 17.08 -9.92
C SER A 225 -10.39 15.84 -9.64
N GLY A 226 -9.22 16.01 -9.00
CA GLY A 226 -8.25 14.93 -8.78
C GLY A 226 -7.29 14.69 -9.94
N TYR A 227 -7.41 15.44 -11.03
CA TYR A 227 -6.53 15.30 -12.21
C TYR A 227 -5.23 16.10 -12.09
N ASN A 228 -5.08 16.95 -11.08
CA ASN A 228 -3.88 17.77 -10.86
C ASN A 228 -2.89 17.07 -9.90
N VAL A 229 -2.58 15.81 -10.17
CA VAL A 229 -1.62 15.03 -9.39
C VAL A 229 -0.45 14.61 -10.26
N SER A 230 0.70 14.38 -9.65
CA SER A 230 1.83 13.73 -10.31
C SER A 230 1.41 12.35 -10.79
N ASP A 231 1.99 11.87 -11.89
CA ASP A 231 1.69 10.57 -12.50
C ASP A 231 0.25 10.41 -13.01
N ILE A 232 -0.40 11.51 -13.37
CA ILE A 232 -1.75 11.53 -13.92
C ILE A 232 -1.90 10.59 -15.13
N GLU A 233 -0.87 10.41 -15.94
CA GLU A 233 -0.88 9.54 -17.12
C GLU A 233 -1.17 8.08 -16.75
N THR A 234 -0.55 7.59 -15.67
CA THR A 234 -0.80 6.25 -15.14
C THR A 234 -2.23 6.11 -14.62
N LEU A 235 -2.74 7.13 -13.94
CA LEU A 235 -4.11 7.15 -13.44
C LEU A 235 -5.15 7.26 -14.58
N LEU A 236 -4.84 8.00 -15.64
CA LEU A 236 -5.69 8.07 -16.84
C LEU A 236 -5.75 6.74 -17.59
N THR A 237 -4.67 5.97 -17.59
CA THR A 237 -4.67 4.63 -18.16
C THR A 237 -5.65 3.71 -17.41
N LEU A 238 -5.67 3.77 -16.07
CA LEU A 238 -6.66 3.05 -15.25
C LEU A 238 -8.10 3.51 -15.53
N TRP A 239 -8.33 4.81 -15.72
CA TRP A 239 -9.63 5.32 -16.09
C TRP A 239 -10.09 4.79 -17.45
N ASN A 240 -9.23 4.85 -18.45
CA ASN A 240 -9.57 4.43 -19.82
C ASN A 240 -9.78 2.92 -19.95
N THR A 241 -9.09 2.11 -19.14
CA THR A 241 -9.12 0.65 -19.22
C THR A 241 -10.20 0.05 -18.32
N ASP A 242 -10.31 0.54 -17.09
CA ASP A 242 -11.17 -0.06 -16.04
C ASP A 242 -12.28 0.87 -15.57
N GLY A 243 -12.39 2.09 -16.10
CA GLY A 243 -13.40 3.07 -15.72
C GLY A 243 -13.27 3.60 -14.28
N ILE A 244 -12.08 3.44 -13.66
CA ILE A 244 -11.82 3.82 -12.28
C ILE A 244 -11.81 5.35 -12.14
N GLN A 245 -12.65 5.90 -11.27
CA GLN A 245 -12.75 7.35 -11.06
C GLN A 245 -11.52 7.89 -10.33
N VAL A 246 -10.66 8.64 -11.04
CA VAL A 246 -9.40 9.21 -10.50
C VAL A 246 -9.67 10.11 -9.28
N GLY A 247 -10.67 10.98 -9.36
CA GLY A 247 -11.06 11.84 -8.22
C GLY A 247 -11.47 11.04 -6.99
N GLY A 248 -12.24 9.96 -7.19
CA GLY A 248 -12.60 9.03 -6.12
C GLY A 248 -11.40 8.35 -5.46
N LEU A 249 -10.37 8.04 -6.26
CA LEU A 249 -9.13 7.44 -5.78
C LEU A 249 -8.34 8.41 -4.88
N LEU A 250 -8.24 9.68 -5.26
CA LEU A 250 -7.60 10.71 -4.45
C LEU A 250 -8.26 10.85 -3.08
N PHE A 251 -9.60 10.96 -3.05
CA PHE A 251 -10.35 11.08 -1.80
C PHE A 251 -10.29 9.83 -0.95
N SER A 252 -10.24 8.66 -1.55
CA SER A 252 -10.06 7.41 -0.81
C SER A 252 -8.68 7.32 -0.16
N GLY A 253 -7.63 7.77 -0.86
CA GLY A 253 -6.30 7.89 -0.27
C GLY A 253 -6.27 8.82 0.95
N LEU A 254 -6.95 9.96 0.85
CA LEU A 254 -7.10 10.90 1.96
C LEU A 254 -7.84 10.29 3.16
N LEU A 255 -8.92 9.54 2.94
CA LEU A 255 -9.67 8.85 4.00
C LEU A 255 -8.82 7.77 4.69
N ILE A 256 -8.11 6.96 3.92
CA ILE A 256 -7.22 5.91 4.45
C ILE A 256 -6.07 6.54 5.26
N SER A 257 -5.53 7.68 4.80
CA SER A 257 -4.50 8.42 5.52
C SER A 257 -5.03 9.03 6.82
N ALA A 258 -6.23 9.64 6.79
CA ALA A 258 -6.87 10.22 7.95
C ALA A 258 -7.26 9.18 9.01
N LEU A 259 -7.48 7.93 8.61
CA LEU A 259 -7.84 6.83 9.50
C LEU A 259 -6.84 6.67 10.65
N GLY A 260 -5.54 6.67 10.36
CA GLY A 260 -4.50 6.51 11.38
C GLY A 260 -4.57 7.60 12.44
N ALA A 261 -4.57 8.87 12.02
CA ALA A 261 -4.62 10.02 12.92
C ALA A 261 -5.91 10.04 13.76
N THR A 262 -7.06 9.78 13.14
CA THR A 262 -8.35 9.75 13.83
C THR A 262 -8.42 8.62 14.85
N MET A 263 -7.85 7.46 14.54
CA MET A 263 -7.80 6.30 15.41
C MET A 263 -6.97 6.58 16.67
N ASP A 264 -5.80 7.21 16.52
CA ASP A 264 -4.92 7.54 17.63
C ASP A 264 -5.55 8.57 18.57
N VAL A 265 -6.18 9.60 18.02
CA VAL A 265 -6.91 10.62 18.81
C VAL A 265 -8.09 9.97 19.54
N ALA A 266 -8.91 9.19 18.87
CA ALA A 266 -10.07 8.53 19.48
C ALA A 266 -9.66 7.58 20.62
N MET A 267 -8.56 6.83 20.46
CA MET A 267 -8.05 5.94 21.50
C MET A 267 -7.48 6.72 22.68
N SER A 268 -6.74 7.80 22.42
CA SER A 268 -6.16 8.65 23.45
C SER A 268 -7.24 9.32 24.30
N VAL A 269 -8.23 9.94 23.68
CA VAL A 269 -9.36 10.58 24.35
C VAL A 269 -10.18 9.56 25.15
N SER A 270 -10.51 8.41 24.55
CA SER A 270 -11.28 7.37 25.26
C SER A 270 -10.53 6.78 26.45
N SER A 271 -9.20 6.68 26.37
CA SER A 271 -8.37 6.20 27.48
C SER A 271 -8.27 7.23 28.60
N ALA A 272 -8.14 8.52 28.27
CA ALA A 272 -8.15 9.60 29.25
C ALA A 272 -9.50 9.68 29.98
N MET A 273 -10.60 9.60 29.25
CA MET A 273 -11.95 9.59 29.84
C MET A 273 -12.19 8.39 30.73
N GLU A 274 -11.73 7.19 30.36
CA GLU A 274 -11.81 6.01 31.22
C GLU A 274 -11.07 6.23 32.55
N GLU A 275 -9.89 6.84 32.51
CA GLU A 275 -9.10 7.10 33.70
C GLU A 275 -9.75 8.14 34.63
N ILE A 276 -10.27 9.23 34.07
CA ILE A 276 -11.02 10.26 34.80
C ILE A 276 -12.24 9.65 35.50
N THR A 277 -13.01 8.84 34.78
CA THR A 277 -14.21 8.18 35.34
C THR A 277 -13.87 7.20 36.45
N LYS A 278 -12.74 6.50 36.37
CA LYS A 278 -12.28 5.60 37.44
C LYS A 278 -11.89 6.37 38.71
N GLN A 279 -11.24 7.54 38.55
CA GLN A 279 -10.81 8.36 39.69
C GLN A 279 -11.98 9.11 40.34
N ASN A 280 -12.97 9.47 39.58
CA ASN A 280 -14.15 10.18 40.10
C ASN A 280 -15.49 9.58 39.53
N PRO A 281 -15.99 8.49 40.14
CA PRO A 281 -17.21 7.82 39.65
C PRO A 281 -18.50 8.66 39.68
N ASN A 282 -18.49 9.77 40.42
CA ASN A 282 -19.66 10.66 40.59
C ASN A 282 -19.69 11.83 39.59
N LEU A 283 -18.76 11.86 38.63
CA LEU A 283 -18.81 12.85 37.56
C LEU A 283 -20.04 12.59 36.69
N SER A 284 -21.00 13.52 36.75
CA SER A 284 -22.11 13.62 35.77
C SER A 284 -21.51 14.06 34.43
N MET A 285 -21.69 13.25 33.38
CA MET A 285 -21.38 13.65 32.01
C MET A 285 -22.50 14.51 31.45
#